data_680ac138358ef18ff5ee39bf0495471c
#
_entry.id   680ac138358ef18ff5ee39bf0495471c
#
_cell.length_a   1.000
_cell.length_b   1.000
_cell.length_c   1.000
_cell.angle_alpha   90.00
_cell.angle_beta   90.00
_cell.angle_gamma   90.00
#
_symmetry.space_group_name_H-M   'P 1'
#
loop_
_entity.id
_entity.type
_entity.pdbx_description
1 polymer ?
#
loop_
_entity_poly.entity_id
_entity_poly.type
_entity_poly.pdbx_seq_one_letter_code
_entity_poly.pdbx_strand_id
1 'polypeptide(L)'
;VLMLTQEWIFTFQPLKELELKLIDDRFRQRGKIELGDSSKVIILEIRQESFDQIPPPYNKWPWPRSIFAHVIENLTEAGVKAIGIDIVMSDADNFSAENDSILARQIKKSGNVVVAGKVDDTQERKKLARESNVDKLNENFQNIFFSADSSIGLVTTPSDNDGVYRRYLPYAAVTTVNKLIPSISYALLNKYYNLKNDFVASRTDEGFDFNGKSIPQVDRYSTLVNFYGPSGTFKSVHFADVLDDKDYNTIDEIESGQQINSWDDDGLLQSGMFKDKIVIIGSTMPEDKDIFPVSFSEGKHSGDNLMYGVEFHANAIQNVLDNDFLEKQTKFSEILFIFFLTGFSFFATSFLRKIKLRFGFLVEVLNFIVVLFLLFVIYQAGVYFF
;
A
#
# COMPACT_ATOMS: atom_id res chain seq x y z
N VAL A 1 29.75 11.85 14.60
CA VAL A 1 28.52 12.05 13.78
C VAL A 1 28.53 11.05 12.66
N LEU A 2 29.49 11.08 11.70
CA LEU A 2 29.54 10.19 10.55
C LEU A 2 29.40 8.69 10.90
N MET A 3 30.09 8.21 11.96
CA MET A 3 29.99 6.82 12.41
C MET A 3 28.59 6.44 12.89
N LEU A 4 27.85 7.38 13.45
CA LEU A 4 26.49 7.16 13.96
C LEU A 4 25.44 7.25 12.85
N THR A 5 25.59 8.19 11.92
CA THR A 5 24.61 8.42 10.84
C THR A 5 24.78 7.43 9.68
N GLN A 6 25.99 6.95 9.42
CA GLN A 6 26.26 6.00 8.33
C GLN A 6 26.14 4.53 8.74
N GLU A 7 25.76 4.26 10.00
CA GLU A 7 25.60 2.89 10.53
C GLU A 7 26.82 1.98 10.30
N TRP A 8 28.03 2.54 10.22
CA TRP A 8 29.24 1.78 9.88
C TRP A 8 29.64 0.76 10.94
N ILE A 9 29.32 1.03 12.21
CA ILE A 9 29.70 0.17 13.32
C ILE A 9 28.46 -0.39 14.02
N PHE A 10 27.43 0.45 14.20
CA PHE A 10 26.17 0.05 14.82
C PHE A 10 25.06 1.03 14.45
N THR A 11 23.82 0.51 14.42
CA THR A 11 22.62 1.31 14.23
C THR A 11 22.22 1.99 15.53
N PHE A 12 22.16 3.32 15.56
CA PHE A 12 21.67 4.06 16.71
C PHE A 12 20.15 4.21 16.64
N GLN A 13 19.43 3.29 17.28
CA GLN A 13 17.97 3.19 17.19
C GLN A 13 17.21 4.49 17.42
N PRO A 14 17.55 5.35 18.41
CA PRO A 14 16.85 6.62 18.61
C PRO A 14 16.89 7.56 17.39
N LEU A 15 18.02 7.58 16.65
CA LEU A 15 18.10 8.39 15.41
C LEU A 15 17.24 7.79 14.31
N LYS A 16 17.21 6.48 14.18
CA LYS A 16 16.36 5.80 13.20
C LYS A 16 14.88 6.01 13.47
N GLU A 17 14.47 5.92 14.71
CA GLU A 17 13.08 6.23 15.11
C GLU A 17 12.71 7.70 14.86
N LEU A 18 13.66 8.61 15.09
CA LEU A 18 13.46 10.03 14.77
C LEU A 18 13.33 10.25 13.25
N GLU A 19 14.16 9.59 12.45
CA GLU A 19 14.08 9.64 10.98
C GLU A 19 12.70 9.19 10.49
N LEU A 20 12.19 8.04 10.98
CA LEU A 20 10.86 7.54 10.64
C LEU A 20 9.75 8.54 11.02
N LYS A 21 9.83 9.13 12.21
CA LYS A 21 8.86 10.16 12.64
C LYS A 21 8.92 11.42 11.78
N LEU A 22 10.12 11.82 11.32
CA LEU A 22 10.26 12.94 10.41
C LEU A 22 9.69 12.66 9.01
N ILE A 23 9.74 11.40 8.55
CA ILE A 23 9.05 10.98 7.32
C ILE A 23 7.54 11.13 7.49
N ASP A 24 6.98 10.61 8.58
CA ASP A 24 5.54 10.73 8.85
C ASP A 24 5.08 12.19 8.95
N ASP A 25 5.88 13.02 9.62
CA ASP A 25 5.58 14.42 9.78
C ASP A 25 5.58 15.16 8.43
N ARG A 26 6.50 14.82 7.52
CA ARG A 26 6.51 15.36 6.16
C ARG A 26 5.24 14.98 5.40
N PHE A 27 4.77 13.73 5.48
CA PHE A 27 3.51 13.31 4.88
C PHE A 27 2.33 14.12 5.42
N ARG A 28 2.23 14.27 6.74
CA ARG A 28 1.16 15.06 7.37
C ARG A 28 1.22 16.54 6.98
N GLN A 29 2.42 17.14 6.89
CA GLN A 29 2.58 18.53 6.48
C GLN A 29 2.31 18.74 4.99
N ARG A 30 2.70 17.81 4.13
CA ARG A 30 2.38 17.83 2.69
C ARG A 30 0.88 17.76 2.48
N GLY A 31 0.20 16.96 3.28
CA GLY A 31 -1.24 16.74 3.17
C GLY A 31 -1.61 15.81 2.01
N LYS A 32 -2.90 15.81 1.68
CA LYS A 32 -3.47 14.99 0.61
C LYS A 32 -3.11 15.53 -0.77
N ILE A 33 -2.69 14.65 -1.66
CA ILE A 33 -2.55 14.93 -3.10
C ILE A 33 -3.86 14.53 -3.77
N GLU A 34 -4.50 15.46 -4.46
CA GLU A 34 -5.74 15.17 -5.18
C GLU A 34 -5.42 14.42 -6.49
N LEU A 35 -5.79 13.16 -6.52
CA LEU A 35 -5.56 12.30 -7.68
C LEU A 35 -6.56 12.57 -8.82
N GLY A 36 -7.79 12.98 -8.49
CA GLY A 36 -8.85 13.25 -9.47
C GLY A 36 -9.03 12.09 -10.46
N ASP A 37 -9.23 12.42 -11.73
CA ASP A 37 -9.38 11.43 -12.81
C ASP A 37 -8.04 10.77 -13.21
N SER A 38 -6.91 11.28 -12.74
CA SER A 38 -5.59 10.70 -13.04
C SER A 38 -5.39 9.36 -12.33
N SER A 39 -6.08 9.11 -11.21
CA SER A 39 -6.04 7.82 -10.54
C SER A 39 -6.44 6.69 -11.47
N LYS A 40 -5.59 5.68 -11.56
CA LYS A 40 -5.88 4.43 -12.28
C LYS A 40 -6.46 3.36 -11.38
N VAL A 41 -6.59 3.63 -10.08
CA VAL A 41 -7.09 2.67 -9.09
C VAL A 41 -8.44 3.13 -8.57
N ILE A 42 -9.38 2.20 -8.50
CA ILE A 42 -10.69 2.36 -7.85
C ILE A 42 -10.81 1.27 -6.79
N ILE A 43 -11.32 1.63 -5.63
CA ILE A 43 -11.59 0.71 -4.55
C ILE A 43 -13.06 0.31 -4.60
N LEU A 44 -13.32 -0.98 -4.68
CA LEU A 44 -14.66 -1.52 -4.55
C LEU A 44 -14.85 -1.97 -3.10
N GLU A 45 -15.53 -1.13 -2.33
CA GLU A 45 -15.62 -1.25 -0.89
C GLU A 45 -16.69 -2.25 -0.43
N ILE A 46 -16.30 -3.19 0.41
CA ILE A 46 -17.21 -4.01 1.20
C ILE A 46 -17.38 -3.31 2.55
N ARG A 47 -18.59 -2.80 2.80
CA ARG A 47 -18.98 -2.07 4.02
C ARG A 47 -20.26 -2.65 4.59
N GLN A 48 -20.72 -2.10 5.72
CA GLN A 48 -21.97 -2.53 6.35
C GLN A 48 -23.16 -2.42 5.38
N GLU A 49 -23.23 -1.36 4.59
CA GLU A 49 -24.29 -1.17 3.59
C GLU A 49 -24.32 -2.29 2.56
N SER A 50 -23.17 -2.90 2.22
CA SER A 50 -23.13 -4.03 1.32
C SER A 50 -23.84 -5.26 1.88
N PHE A 51 -23.79 -5.46 3.21
CA PHE A 51 -24.52 -6.54 3.88
C PHE A 51 -26.02 -6.25 3.96
N ASP A 52 -26.36 -4.99 4.16
CA ASP A 52 -27.75 -4.55 4.27
C ASP A 52 -28.48 -4.67 2.92
N GLN A 53 -27.76 -4.60 1.80
CA GLN A 53 -28.30 -4.68 0.45
C GLN A 53 -28.38 -6.11 -0.10
N ILE A 54 -27.55 -7.03 0.38
CA ILE A 54 -27.54 -8.43 -0.09
C ILE A 54 -28.66 -9.21 0.58
N PRO A 55 -29.58 -9.86 -0.19
CA PRO A 55 -30.71 -10.59 0.38
C PRO A 55 -30.31 -11.81 1.23
N PRO A 56 -31.11 -12.13 2.28
CA PRO A 56 -30.96 -13.39 2.99
C PRO A 56 -31.05 -14.61 2.06
N PRO A 57 -30.27 -15.68 2.31
CA PRO A 57 -29.46 -15.94 3.49
C PRO A 57 -28.04 -15.35 3.40
N TYR A 58 -27.71 -14.59 2.37
CA TYR A 58 -26.36 -14.15 2.05
C TYR A 58 -25.99 -12.77 2.64
N ASN A 59 -26.85 -12.22 3.47
CA ASN A 59 -26.63 -10.93 4.16
C ASN A 59 -25.67 -11.02 5.35
N LYS A 60 -24.84 -12.08 5.42
CA LYS A 60 -23.82 -12.30 6.45
C LYS A 60 -22.55 -12.87 5.85
N TRP A 61 -21.42 -12.49 6.42
CA TRP A 61 -20.13 -13.02 6.04
C TRP A 61 -19.92 -14.47 6.53
N PRO A 62 -19.23 -15.32 5.78
CA PRO A 62 -18.71 -15.10 4.43
C PRO A 62 -19.80 -15.25 3.35
N TRP A 63 -19.67 -14.46 2.26
CA TRP A 63 -20.56 -14.57 1.11
C TRP A 63 -20.23 -15.76 0.23
N PRO A 64 -21.21 -16.31 -0.52
CA PRO A 64 -20.94 -17.30 -1.55
C PRO A 64 -19.95 -16.78 -2.59
N ARG A 65 -19.04 -17.63 -3.02
CA ARG A 65 -18.03 -17.26 -4.04
C ARG A 65 -18.66 -16.86 -5.38
N SER A 66 -19.87 -17.31 -5.67
CA SER A 66 -20.64 -16.92 -6.84
C SER A 66 -20.94 -15.42 -6.90
N ILE A 67 -21.13 -14.76 -5.76
CA ILE A 67 -21.33 -13.29 -5.70
C ILE A 67 -20.09 -12.56 -6.24
N PHE A 68 -18.89 -12.99 -5.84
CA PHE A 68 -17.65 -12.41 -6.39
C PHE A 68 -17.51 -12.71 -7.88
N ALA A 69 -17.92 -13.89 -8.33
CA ALA A 69 -17.88 -14.23 -9.75
C ALA A 69 -18.78 -13.30 -10.57
N HIS A 70 -19.97 -12.95 -10.06
CA HIS A 70 -20.90 -12.04 -10.70
C HIS A 70 -20.30 -10.61 -10.81
N VAL A 71 -19.79 -10.08 -9.71
CA VAL A 71 -19.11 -8.75 -9.72
C VAL A 71 -17.89 -8.73 -10.65
N ILE A 72 -17.11 -9.83 -10.75
CA ILE A 72 -16.01 -9.92 -11.71
C ILE A 72 -16.52 -9.85 -13.14
N GLU A 73 -17.65 -10.49 -13.44
CA GLU A 73 -18.27 -10.44 -14.78
C GLU A 73 -18.64 -9.00 -15.15
N ASN A 74 -19.35 -8.30 -14.27
CA ASN A 74 -19.74 -6.89 -14.46
C ASN A 74 -18.52 -5.97 -14.66
N LEU A 75 -17.52 -6.06 -13.79
CA LEU A 75 -16.28 -5.27 -13.92
C LEU A 75 -15.53 -5.59 -15.23
N THR A 76 -15.54 -6.85 -15.66
CA THR A 76 -14.91 -7.24 -16.93
C THR A 76 -15.65 -6.66 -18.11
N GLU A 77 -16.98 -6.63 -18.09
CA GLU A 77 -17.82 -5.97 -19.10
C GLU A 77 -17.55 -4.45 -19.19
N ALA A 78 -17.37 -3.80 -18.03
CA ALA A 78 -17.00 -2.38 -17.95
C ALA A 78 -15.58 -2.06 -18.44
N GLY A 79 -14.81 -3.06 -18.84
CA GLY A 79 -13.48 -2.87 -19.43
C GLY A 79 -12.37 -2.61 -18.40
N VAL A 80 -12.51 -3.14 -17.19
CA VAL A 80 -11.46 -3.08 -16.14
C VAL A 80 -10.22 -3.84 -16.62
N LYS A 81 -9.05 -3.25 -16.48
CA LYS A 81 -7.77 -3.85 -16.89
C LYS A 81 -7.28 -4.93 -15.92
N ALA A 82 -7.49 -4.73 -14.64
CA ALA A 82 -7.10 -5.68 -13.62
C ALA A 82 -8.07 -5.59 -12.42
N ILE A 83 -8.46 -6.74 -11.88
CA ILE A 83 -9.38 -6.87 -10.75
C ILE A 83 -8.65 -7.59 -9.63
N GLY A 84 -8.47 -6.94 -8.49
CA GLY A 84 -7.91 -7.54 -7.28
C GLY A 84 -9.00 -7.92 -6.29
N ILE A 85 -8.91 -9.11 -5.72
CA ILE A 85 -9.74 -9.53 -4.59
C ILE A 85 -8.82 -9.60 -3.38
N ASP A 86 -8.85 -8.56 -2.54
CA ASP A 86 -8.05 -8.45 -1.31
C ASP A 86 -8.74 -9.19 -0.16
N ILE A 87 -9.11 -10.44 -0.42
CA ILE A 87 -9.72 -11.35 0.52
C ILE A 87 -9.05 -12.71 0.36
N VAL A 88 -8.46 -13.19 1.45
CA VAL A 88 -7.81 -14.51 1.45
C VAL A 88 -8.86 -15.61 1.53
N MET A 89 -8.97 -16.37 0.46
CA MET A 89 -9.87 -17.52 0.37
C MET A 89 -9.09 -18.80 0.66
N SER A 90 -8.99 -19.14 1.96
CA SER A 90 -8.21 -20.29 2.45
C SER A 90 -9.03 -21.58 2.49
N ASP A 91 -10.34 -21.45 2.68
CA ASP A 91 -11.26 -22.58 2.89
C ASP A 91 -12.27 -22.65 1.75
N ALA A 92 -12.88 -23.83 1.58
CA ALA A 92 -13.96 -24.03 0.64
C ALA A 92 -15.19 -23.17 0.97
N ASP A 93 -16.00 -22.89 -0.04
CA ASP A 93 -17.24 -22.14 0.12
C ASP A 93 -18.19 -22.82 1.13
N ASN A 94 -18.74 -22.03 2.06
CA ASN A 94 -19.58 -22.54 3.16
C ASN A 94 -20.98 -22.98 2.71
N PHE A 95 -21.42 -22.55 1.52
CA PHE A 95 -22.77 -22.84 1.02
C PHE A 95 -22.77 -23.99 0.01
N SER A 96 -21.81 -23.97 -0.93
CA SER A 96 -21.69 -25.00 -1.95
C SER A 96 -20.30 -25.03 -2.58
N ALA A 97 -19.72 -26.21 -2.73
CA ALA A 97 -18.50 -26.42 -3.50
C ALA A 97 -18.62 -25.97 -4.98
N GLU A 98 -19.85 -25.85 -5.49
CA GLU A 98 -20.09 -25.33 -6.83
C GLU A 98 -19.72 -23.87 -6.94
N ASN A 99 -19.92 -23.06 -5.88
CA ASN A 99 -19.54 -21.65 -5.84
C ASN A 99 -18.04 -21.44 -6.06
N ASP A 100 -17.19 -22.31 -5.49
CA ASP A 100 -15.74 -22.28 -5.76
C ASP A 100 -15.45 -22.56 -7.25
N SER A 101 -16.17 -23.51 -7.83
CA SER A 101 -16.05 -23.86 -9.25
C SER A 101 -16.51 -22.71 -10.17
N ILE A 102 -17.57 -22.02 -9.77
CA ILE A 102 -18.10 -20.84 -10.50
C ILE A 102 -17.05 -19.72 -10.48
N LEU A 103 -16.53 -19.38 -9.30
CA LEU A 103 -15.49 -18.35 -9.16
C LEU A 103 -14.22 -18.71 -9.93
N ALA A 104 -13.74 -19.97 -9.83
CA ALA A 104 -12.56 -20.40 -10.56
C ALA A 104 -12.73 -20.29 -12.09
N ARG A 105 -13.91 -20.68 -12.60
CA ARG A 105 -14.23 -20.51 -14.02
C ARG A 105 -14.28 -19.05 -14.45
N GLN A 106 -14.88 -18.17 -13.63
CA GLN A 106 -14.97 -16.76 -13.93
C GLN A 106 -13.61 -16.07 -13.90
N ILE A 107 -12.75 -16.37 -12.91
CA ILE A 107 -11.36 -15.88 -12.88
C ILE A 107 -10.63 -16.26 -14.19
N LYS A 108 -10.77 -17.51 -14.60
CA LYS A 108 -10.14 -18.01 -15.83
C LYS A 108 -10.73 -17.38 -17.10
N LYS A 109 -12.06 -17.18 -17.15
CA LYS A 109 -12.78 -16.55 -18.28
C LYS A 109 -12.36 -15.09 -18.45
N SER A 110 -12.30 -14.34 -17.36
CA SER A 110 -11.95 -12.92 -17.36
C SER A 110 -10.46 -12.69 -17.66
N GLY A 111 -9.58 -13.55 -17.15
CA GLY A 111 -8.13 -13.49 -17.40
C GLY A 111 -7.39 -12.32 -16.76
N ASN A 112 -8.10 -11.36 -16.14
CA ASN A 112 -7.57 -10.12 -15.56
C ASN A 112 -7.69 -10.07 -14.03
N VAL A 113 -8.02 -11.18 -13.36
CA VAL A 113 -8.26 -11.26 -11.92
C VAL A 113 -7.00 -11.69 -11.17
N VAL A 114 -6.78 -11.12 -9.99
CA VAL A 114 -5.77 -11.50 -9.00
C VAL A 114 -6.47 -11.74 -7.66
N VAL A 115 -6.24 -12.87 -7.04
CA VAL A 115 -6.79 -13.20 -5.71
C VAL A 115 -5.69 -13.11 -4.66
N ALA A 116 -6.03 -12.59 -3.49
CA ALA A 116 -5.11 -12.46 -2.38
C ALA A 116 -4.60 -13.81 -1.90
N GLY A 117 -3.30 -13.90 -1.70
CA GLY A 117 -2.63 -15.00 -1.04
C GLY A 117 -1.93 -14.52 0.23
N LYS A 118 -1.94 -15.34 1.26
CA LYS A 118 -1.27 -15.06 2.52
C LYS A 118 -0.34 -16.19 2.89
N VAL A 119 0.84 -15.83 3.37
CA VAL A 119 1.74 -16.78 4.02
C VAL A 119 1.54 -16.64 5.52
N ASP A 120 1.11 -17.70 6.17
CA ASP A 120 0.92 -17.68 7.62
C ASP A 120 2.26 -17.83 8.32
N ASP A 121 2.72 -16.72 8.87
CA ASP A 121 3.95 -16.65 9.63
C ASP A 121 3.80 -15.78 10.88
N THR A 122 3.29 -16.37 11.91
CA THR A 122 3.14 -15.70 13.21
C THR A 122 4.47 -15.46 13.94
N GLN A 123 5.51 -16.22 13.63
CA GLN A 123 6.82 -16.07 14.28
C GLN A 123 7.78 -15.15 13.51
N GLU A 124 7.72 -15.13 12.20
CA GLU A 124 8.65 -14.38 11.36
C GLU A 124 8.27 -12.91 11.16
N ARG A 125 7.01 -12.50 11.37
CA ARG A 125 6.66 -11.07 11.42
C ARG A 125 7.55 -10.27 12.38
N LYS A 126 7.94 -10.89 13.51
CA LYS A 126 8.90 -10.31 14.46
C LYS A 126 10.35 -10.39 13.97
N LYS A 127 10.65 -11.35 13.09
CA LYS A 127 11.99 -11.56 12.52
C LYS A 127 12.25 -10.73 11.28
N LEU A 128 11.26 -10.57 10.39
CA LEU A 128 11.32 -9.68 9.22
C LEU A 128 11.62 -8.24 9.62
N ALA A 129 11.05 -7.77 10.72
CA ALA A 129 11.36 -6.47 11.28
C ALA A 129 12.80 -6.37 11.82
N ARG A 130 13.46 -7.48 12.14
CA ARG A 130 14.80 -7.52 12.74
C ARG A 130 15.93 -7.93 11.79
N GLU A 131 15.69 -8.79 10.83
CA GLU A 131 16.77 -9.48 10.10
C GLU A 131 16.71 -9.36 8.58
N SER A 132 15.78 -8.65 7.97
CA SER A 132 15.69 -8.50 6.50
C SER A 132 15.94 -9.81 5.69
N ASN A 133 15.59 -10.97 6.25
CA ASN A 133 15.75 -12.28 5.64
C ASN A 133 14.39 -12.81 5.16
N VAL A 134 13.83 -12.17 4.12
CA VAL A 134 12.60 -12.61 3.43
C VAL A 134 12.79 -13.97 2.73
N ASP A 135 14.04 -14.41 2.54
CA ASP A 135 14.38 -15.70 1.91
C ASP A 135 13.88 -16.92 2.71
N LYS A 136 13.22 -16.72 3.86
CA LYS A 136 12.73 -17.79 4.75
C LYS A 136 11.28 -17.59 5.18
N LEU A 137 10.42 -17.03 4.35
CA LEU A 137 8.98 -17.19 4.55
C LEU A 137 8.63 -18.66 4.33
N ASN A 138 8.75 -19.38 5.42
CA ASN A 138 8.39 -20.79 5.48
C ASN A 138 6.94 -20.80 5.90
N GLU A 139 5.99 -21.39 5.13
CA GLU A 139 4.85 -21.92 5.82
C GLU A 139 3.56 -21.86 5.03
N ASN A 140 2.50 -22.19 5.60
CA ASN A 140 1.23 -22.48 4.97
C ASN A 140 0.75 -21.31 4.08
N PHE A 141 1.00 -21.46 2.79
CA PHE A 141 0.44 -20.54 1.81
C PHE A 141 -1.08 -20.75 1.74
N GLN A 142 -1.82 -19.73 2.09
CA GLN A 142 -3.27 -19.76 2.16
C GLN A 142 -3.86 -19.14 0.90
N ASN A 143 -4.37 -19.97 0.03
CA ASN A 143 -5.28 -19.65 -1.06
C ASN A 143 -5.69 -20.92 -1.81
N ILE A 144 -6.98 -21.23 -1.89
CA ILE A 144 -7.47 -22.45 -2.58
C ILE A 144 -7.43 -22.34 -4.11
N PHE A 145 -7.35 -21.13 -4.65
CA PHE A 145 -7.33 -20.92 -6.11
C PHE A 145 -5.93 -20.95 -6.71
N PHE A 146 -4.89 -21.11 -5.91
CA PHE A 146 -3.50 -21.11 -6.38
C PHE A 146 -3.23 -22.17 -7.44
N SER A 147 -3.86 -23.34 -7.32
CA SER A 147 -3.72 -24.43 -8.29
C SER A 147 -4.57 -24.23 -9.56
N ALA A 148 -5.63 -23.42 -9.47
CA ALA A 148 -6.54 -23.16 -10.58
C ALA A 148 -6.01 -22.07 -11.53
N ASP A 149 -5.39 -21.03 -10.98
CA ASP A 149 -4.75 -19.94 -11.71
C ASP A 149 -3.56 -19.42 -10.91
N SER A 150 -2.44 -19.19 -11.60
CA SER A 150 -1.24 -18.58 -11.00
C SER A 150 -1.38 -17.07 -10.75
N SER A 151 -2.54 -16.48 -10.97
CA SER A 151 -2.83 -15.07 -10.72
C SER A 151 -3.11 -14.80 -9.25
N ILE A 152 -2.13 -15.07 -8.41
CA ILE A 152 -2.17 -14.84 -6.96
C ILE A 152 -1.21 -13.72 -6.60
N GLY A 153 -1.64 -12.83 -5.70
CA GLY A 153 -0.83 -11.79 -5.14
C GLY A 153 -0.74 -11.84 -3.62
N LEU A 154 0.47 -11.72 -3.07
CA LEU A 154 0.66 -11.73 -1.62
C LEU A 154 0.21 -10.40 -1.00
N VAL A 155 -0.58 -10.50 0.07
CA VAL A 155 -1.05 -9.33 0.85
C VAL A 155 -0.22 -9.07 2.10
N THR A 156 0.83 -9.89 2.32
CA THR A 156 1.71 -9.72 3.48
C THR A 156 2.60 -8.50 3.31
N THR A 157 2.53 -7.58 4.25
CA THR A 157 3.29 -6.33 4.26
C THR A 157 4.04 -6.18 5.59
N PRO A 158 5.34 -5.80 5.58
CA PRO A 158 6.10 -5.61 6.79
C PRO A 158 5.78 -4.27 7.45
N SER A 159 5.66 -4.26 8.78
CA SER A 159 5.68 -3.02 9.56
C SER A 159 7.10 -2.66 10.00
N ASP A 160 7.36 -1.39 10.24
CA ASP A 160 8.56 -0.93 10.92
C ASP A 160 8.56 -1.33 12.40
N ASN A 161 9.70 -1.13 13.09
CA ASN A 161 9.84 -1.49 14.50
C ASN A 161 8.86 -0.76 15.43
N ASP A 162 8.39 0.40 15.02
CA ASP A 162 7.36 1.18 15.71
C ASP A 162 5.94 0.72 15.41
N GLY A 163 5.78 -0.31 14.55
CA GLY A 163 4.50 -0.89 14.14
C GLY A 163 3.76 -0.07 13.10
N VAL A 164 4.38 0.93 12.48
CA VAL A 164 3.81 1.72 11.37
C VAL A 164 4.19 1.07 10.05
N TYR A 165 3.24 1.03 9.11
CA TYR A 165 3.43 0.43 7.79
C TYR A 165 3.83 1.52 6.80
N ARG A 166 5.11 1.51 6.37
CA ARG A 166 5.69 2.46 5.41
C ARG A 166 6.29 1.78 4.20
N ARG A 167 6.46 0.45 4.27
CA ARG A 167 7.23 -0.33 3.30
C ARG A 167 6.34 -1.29 2.55
N TYR A 168 6.69 -1.50 1.29
CA TYR A 168 6.03 -2.46 0.43
C TYR A 168 7.02 -3.44 -0.17
N LEU A 169 6.62 -4.71 -0.27
CA LEU A 169 7.42 -5.77 -0.88
C LEU A 169 6.95 -5.96 -2.33
N PRO A 170 7.81 -5.82 -3.34
CA PRO A 170 7.43 -6.15 -4.71
C PRO A 170 7.03 -7.63 -4.88
N TYR A 171 7.71 -8.51 -4.17
CA TYR A 171 7.46 -9.96 -4.16
C TYR A 171 8.03 -10.59 -2.89
N ALA A 172 7.70 -11.85 -2.64
CA ALA A 172 8.33 -12.67 -1.62
C ALA A 172 8.62 -14.09 -2.13
N ALA A 173 9.64 -14.73 -1.55
CA ALA A 173 9.94 -16.12 -1.78
C ALA A 173 9.06 -16.99 -0.86
N VAL A 174 8.24 -17.85 -1.46
CA VAL A 174 7.37 -18.79 -0.72
C VAL A 174 7.95 -20.20 -0.86
N THR A 175 8.57 -20.67 0.21
CA THR A 175 9.33 -21.93 0.20
C THR A 175 8.44 -23.16 0.03
N THR A 176 7.23 -23.14 0.56
CA THR A 176 6.26 -24.25 0.44
C THR A 176 5.89 -24.57 -1.00
N VAL A 177 5.85 -23.58 -1.86
CA VAL A 177 5.60 -23.73 -3.30
C VAL A 177 6.84 -23.56 -4.16
N ASN A 178 7.99 -23.27 -3.52
CA ASN A 178 9.28 -23.04 -4.16
C ASN A 178 9.23 -22.02 -5.30
N LYS A 179 8.56 -20.89 -5.08
CA LYS A 179 8.37 -19.82 -6.07
C LYS A 179 8.55 -18.44 -5.46
N LEU A 180 8.96 -17.50 -6.30
CA LEU A 180 8.76 -16.09 -6.04
C LEU A 180 7.33 -15.74 -6.43
N ILE A 181 6.58 -15.13 -5.51
CA ILE A 181 5.20 -14.71 -5.73
C ILE A 181 5.16 -13.18 -5.61
N PRO A 182 4.63 -12.47 -6.63
CA PRO A 182 4.48 -11.03 -6.54
C PRO A 182 3.50 -10.65 -5.42
N SER A 183 3.67 -9.49 -4.83
CA SER A 183 2.61 -8.91 -3.98
C SER A 183 1.37 -8.60 -4.80
N ILE A 184 0.21 -8.44 -4.15
CA ILE A 184 -1.06 -8.21 -4.85
C ILE A 184 -1.00 -7.00 -5.78
N SER A 185 -0.33 -5.92 -5.36
CA SER A 185 -0.14 -4.72 -6.19
C SER A 185 0.65 -5.02 -7.47
N TYR A 186 1.74 -5.77 -7.35
CA TYR A 186 2.56 -6.14 -8.51
C TYR A 186 1.90 -7.19 -9.39
N ALA A 187 1.14 -8.11 -8.80
CA ALA A 187 0.34 -9.05 -9.58
C ALA A 187 -0.77 -8.34 -10.39
N LEU A 188 -1.41 -7.31 -9.82
CA LEU A 188 -2.37 -6.44 -10.53
C LEU A 188 -1.70 -5.64 -11.64
N LEU A 189 -0.51 -5.12 -11.39
CA LEU A 189 0.29 -4.44 -12.42
C LEU A 189 0.70 -5.40 -13.54
N ASN A 190 0.97 -6.68 -13.24
CA ASN A 190 1.21 -7.69 -14.26
C ASN A 190 0.02 -7.82 -15.21
N LYS A 191 -1.21 -7.87 -14.69
CA LYS A 191 -2.43 -7.89 -15.48
C LYS A 191 -2.61 -6.58 -16.27
N TYR A 192 -2.40 -5.45 -15.63
CA TYR A 192 -2.54 -4.12 -16.26
C TYR A 192 -1.62 -3.93 -17.46
N TYR A 193 -0.35 -4.41 -17.35
CA TYR A 193 0.65 -4.31 -18.41
C TYR A 193 0.68 -5.54 -19.34
N ASN A 194 -0.22 -6.51 -19.17
CA ASN A 194 -0.24 -7.77 -19.92
C ASN A 194 1.08 -8.57 -19.81
N LEU A 195 1.67 -8.58 -18.63
CA LEU A 195 2.85 -9.40 -18.31
C LEU A 195 2.43 -10.81 -17.92
N LYS A 196 3.41 -11.72 -17.76
CA LYS A 196 3.14 -13.05 -17.20
C LYS A 196 2.65 -12.93 -15.76
N ASN A 197 1.73 -13.81 -15.35
CA ASN A 197 1.16 -13.81 -14.01
C ASN A 197 2.21 -13.93 -12.88
N ASP A 198 3.27 -14.66 -13.15
CA ASP A 198 4.39 -14.89 -12.23
C ASP A 198 5.58 -13.94 -12.46
N PHE A 199 5.38 -12.88 -13.24
CA PHE A 199 6.43 -11.87 -13.42
C PHE A 199 6.70 -11.16 -12.09
N VAL A 200 7.97 -11.09 -11.70
CA VAL A 200 8.44 -10.39 -10.50
C VAL A 200 9.47 -9.34 -10.88
N ALA A 201 9.52 -8.28 -10.09
CA ALA A 201 10.54 -7.24 -10.26
C ALA A 201 11.94 -7.85 -10.13
N SER A 202 12.84 -7.49 -11.03
CA SER A 202 14.24 -7.91 -10.95
C SER A 202 15.02 -7.01 -10.01
N ARG A 203 15.98 -7.58 -9.26
CA ARG A 203 16.84 -6.78 -8.37
C ARG A 203 17.95 -6.10 -9.17
N THR A 204 18.22 -4.86 -8.78
CA THR A 204 19.36 -4.06 -9.23
C THR A 204 20.21 -3.65 -8.03
N ASP A 205 21.34 -3.01 -8.26
CA ASP A 205 22.19 -2.46 -7.18
C ASP A 205 21.49 -1.28 -6.43
N GLU A 206 20.59 -0.57 -7.12
CA GLU A 206 19.91 0.62 -6.57
C GLU A 206 18.48 0.34 -6.11
N GLY A 207 17.94 -0.85 -6.42
CA GLY A 207 16.56 -1.18 -6.05
C GLY A 207 15.99 -2.34 -6.85
N PHE A 208 14.84 -2.09 -7.48
CA PHE A 208 14.14 -3.08 -8.29
C PHE A 208 13.86 -2.48 -9.68
N ASP A 209 13.93 -3.28 -10.70
CA ASP A 209 13.37 -2.96 -12.01
C ASP A 209 12.06 -3.73 -12.20
N PHE A 210 11.00 -3.01 -12.51
CA PHE A 210 9.70 -3.57 -12.84
C PHE A 210 9.23 -3.02 -14.18
N ASN A 211 9.30 -3.85 -15.21
CA ASN A 211 8.87 -3.49 -16.57
C ASN A 211 9.55 -2.19 -17.09
N GLY A 212 10.84 -2.02 -16.81
CA GLY A 212 11.63 -0.84 -17.20
C GLY A 212 11.46 0.37 -16.28
N LYS A 213 10.74 0.24 -15.17
CA LYS A 213 10.62 1.28 -14.14
C LYS A 213 11.61 0.97 -13.00
N SER A 214 12.48 1.92 -12.70
CA SER A 214 13.40 1.84 -11.57
C SER A 214 12.68 2.21 -10.28
N ILE A 215 12.63 1.28 -9.33
CA ILE A 215 11.97 1.44 -8.05
C ILE A 215 13.02 1.45 -6.95
N PRO A 216 13.21 2.57 -6.22
CA PRO A 216 14.21 2.68 -5.18
C PRO A 216 13.97 1.71 -4.04
N GLN A 217 15.04 1.08 -3.54
CA GLN A 217 14.97 0.25 -2.34
C GLN A 217 15.29 1.06 -1.08
N VAL A 218 14.59 0.77 0.00
CA VAL A 218 14.91 1.31 1.31
C VAL A 218 15.74 0.32 2.14
N ASP A 219 15.52 -0.95 1.91
CA ASP A 219 16.29 -2.07 2.40
C ASP A 219 16.44 -3.14 1.30
N ARG A 220 17.00 -4.31 1.65
CA ARG A 220 17.24 -5.37 0.68
C ARG A 220 15.98 -5.87 -0.05
N TYR A 221 14.78 -5.70 0.50
CA TYR A 221 13.57 -6.37 0.03
C TYR A 221 12.39 -5.46 -0.22
N SER A 222 12.44 -4.22 0.27
CA SER A 222 11.28 -3.32 0.26
C SER A 222 11.60 -1.96 -0.34
N THR A 223 10.54 -1.31 -0.78
CA THR A 223 10.47 0.10 -1.18
C THR A 223 9.63 0.88 -0.17
N LEU A 224 9.81 2.19 -0.07
CA LEU A 224 8.89 3.06 0.66
C LEU A 224 7.64 3.33 -0.17
N VAL A 225 6.51 3.34 0.49
CA VAL A 225 5.25 3.80 -0.12
C VAL A 225 5.21 5.32 -0.07
N ASN A 226 5.05 5.95 -1.22
CA ASN A 226 4.70 7.37 -1.30
C ASN A 226 3.17 7.47 -1.19
N PHE A 227 2.68 7.77 0.01
CA PHE A 227 1.24 7.86 0.25
C PHE A 227 0.67 9.13 -0.36
N TYR A 228 -0.36 9.04 -1.17
CA TYR A 228 -1.05 10.20 -1.75
C TYR A 228 -1.93 10.95 -0.74
N GLY A 229 -2.30 10.33 0.37
CA GLY A 229 -3.09 10.98 1.42
C GLY A 229 -3.53 10.00 2.51
N PRO A 230 -4.34 10.45 3.45
CA PRO A 230 -4.96 9.59 4.47
C PRO A 230 -5.99 8.64 3.84
N SER A 231 -6.60 7.79 4.66
CA SER A 231 -7.74 6.94 4.25
C SER A 231 -8.83 7.79 3.56
N GLY A 232 -9.47 7.23 2.52
CA GLY A 232 -10.44 7.95 1.68
C GLY A 232 -9.82 8.83 0.59
N THR A 233 -8.55 8.62 0.25
CA THR A 233 -7.89 9.37 -0.83
C THR A 233 -8.26 8.85 -2.22
N PHE A 234 -8.38 7.56 -2.38
CA PHE A 234 -8.76 6.95 -3.64
C PHE A 234 -10.27 6.97 -3.85
N LYS A 235 -10.67 7.04 -5.13
CA LYS A 235 -12.08 6.91 -5.49
C LYS A 235 -12.58 5.52 -5.11
N SER A 236 -13.72 5.48 -4.45
CA SER A 236 -14.37 4.23 -4.06
C SER A 236 -15.79 4.13 -4.62
N VAL A 237 -16.26 2.89 -4.76
CA VAL A 237 -17.60 2.50 -5.16
C VAL A 237 -18.06 1.39 -4.24
N HIS A 238 -19.34 1.31 -3.95
CA HIS A 238 -19.86 0.24 -3.09
C HIS A 238 -19.92 -1.08 -3.86
N PHE A 239 -19.60 -2.15 -3.18
CA PHE A 239 -19.65 -3.50 -3.76
C PHE A 239 -21.07 -3.86 -4.24
N ALA A 240 -22.08 -3.49 -3.45
CA ALA A 240 -23.48 -3.76 -3.79
C ALA A 240 -23.92 -3.04 -5.06
N ASP A 241 -23.43 -1.82 -5.33
CA ASP A 241 -23.80 -1.07 -6.54
C ASP A 241 -23.32 -1.75 -7.83
N VAL A 242 -22.18 -2.45 -7.76
CA VAL A 242 -21.66 -3.22 -8.90
C VAL A 242 -22.33 -4.59 -9.03
N LEU A 243 -22.85 -5.13 -7.94
CA LEU A 243 -23.59 -6.38 -7.90
C LEU A 243 -25.02 -6.23 -8.39
N ASP A 244 -25.59 -5.04 -8.18
CA ASP A 244 -26.99 -4.69 -8.44
C ASP A 244 -27.24 -4.41 -9.92
N ASP A 245 -27.57 -5.48 -10.65
CA ASP A 245 -27.88 -5.48 -12.08
C ASP A 245 -29.19 -6.25 -12.37
N LYS A 246 -29.56 -6.31 -13.63
CA LYS A 246 -30.79 -7.03 -14.07
C LYS A 246 -30.88 -8.51 -13.64
N ASP A 247 -29.73 -9.13 -13.30
CA ASP A 247 -29.66 -10.55 -12.96
C ASP A 247 -29.52 -10.77 -11.43
N TYR A 248 -29.29 -9.69 -10.64
CA TYR A 248 -29.14 -9.74 -9.19
C TYR A 248 -29.87 -8.58 -8.51
N ASN A 249 -30.98 -8.88 -7.82
CA ASN A 249 -31.78 -7.89 -7.12
C ASN A 249 -31.27 -7.68 -5.68
N THR A 250 -31.14 -6.42 -5.29
CA THR A 250 -30.87 -6.01 -3.91
C THR A 250 -32.12 -6.08 -3.02
N ILE A 251 -31.94 -5.89 -1.69
CA ILE A 251 -33.08 -5.88 -0.75
C ILE A 251 -34.04 -4.73 -1.08
N ASP A 252 -33.54 -3.56 -1.38
CA ASP A 252 -34.36 -2.38 -1.67
C ASP A 252 -35.28 -2.60 -2.88
N GLU A 253 -34.79 -3.27 -3.89
CA GLU A 253 -35.60 -3.67 -5.06
C GLU A 253 -36.67 -4.69 -4.73
N ILE A 254 -36.31 -5.72 -3.93
CA ILE A 254 -37.24 -6.76 -3.48
C ILE A 254 -38.33 -6.15 -2.63
N GLU A 255 -38.02 -5.23 -1.70
CA GLU A 255 -38.99 -4.59 -0.82
C GLU A 255 -39.86 -3.55 -1.51
N SER A 256 -39.28 -2.76 -2.40
CA SER A 256 -40.03 -1.72 -3.15
C SER A 256 -40.85 -2.29 -4.31
N GLY A 257 -40.46 -3.46 -4.82
CA GLY A 257 -41.04 -4.03 -6.04
C GLY A 257 -40.69 -3.24 -7.31
N GLN A 258 -39.69 -2.36 -7.22
CA GLN A 258 -39.18 -1.59 -8.37
C GLN A 258 -37.79 -2.13 -8.73
N GLN A 259 -37.58 -2.50 -9.97
CA GLN A 259 -36.24 -2.81 -10.48
C GLN A 259 -35.59 -1.51 -10.93
N ILE A 260 -34.65 -1.01 -10.14
CA ILE A 260 -33.78 0.13 -10.47
C ILE A 260 -32.36 -0.33 -10.16
N ASN A 261 -31.67 -0.78 -11.18
CA ASN A 261 -30.34 -1.38 -11.03
C ASN A 261 -29.26 -0.30 -11.03
N SER A 262 -28.46 -0.22 -10.00
CA SER A 262 -27.34 0.73 -9.88
C SER A 262 -26.29 0.51 -10.97
N TRP A 263 -26.08 -0.72 -11.40
CA TRP A 263 -25.13 -1.08 -12.43
C TRP A 263 -25.61 -0.68 -13.82
N ASP A 264 -26.81 -1.12 -14.21
CA ASP A 264 -27.34 -0.95 -15.58
C ASP A 264 -28.06 0.39 -15.76
N ASP A 265 -28.99 0.74 -14.84
CA ASP A 265 -29.93 1.83 -14.98
C ASP A 265 -29.38 3.16 -14.45
N ASP A 266 -28.66 3.15 -13.33
CA ASP A 266 -28.01 4.34 -12.77
C ASP A 266 -26.72 4.73 -13.49
N GLY A 267 -26.36 3.95 -14.51
CA GLY A 267 -25.30 4.30 -15.44
C GLY A 267 -23.89 4.04 -14.95
N LEU A 268 -23.66 3.20 -13.92
CA LEU A 268 -22.30 2.82 -13.52
C LEU A 268 -21.55 2.16 -14.67
N LEU A 269 -22.18 1.23 -15.41
CA LEU A 269 -21.62 0.61 -16.60
C LEU A 269 -21.35 1.63 -17.70
N GLN A 270 -22.34 2.49 -18.02
CA GLN A 270 -22.25 3.49 -19.07
C GLN A 270 -21.37 4.68 -18.72
N SER A 271 -21.11 4.92 -17.44
CA SER A 271 -20.27 6.04 -16.97
C SER A 271 -18.85 5.98 -17.53
N GLY A 272 -18.38 4.80 -17.90
CA GLY A 272 -17.02 4.57 -18.37
C GLY A 272 -15.95 4.72 -17.25
N MET A 273 -16.35 4.93 -15.98
CA MET A 273 -15.43 5.19 -14.90
C MET A 273 -14.47 4.04 -14.62
N PHE A 274 -14.87 2.81 -14.90
CA PHE A 274 -14.06 1.61 -14.68
C PHE A 274 -13.14 1.27 -15.84
N LYS A 275 -13.40 1.85 -17.01
CA LYS A 275 -12.63 1.53 -18.21
C LYS A 275 -11.15 1.84 -18.04
N ASP A 276 -10.31 0.87 -18.40
CA ASP A 276 -8.85 0.96 -18.32
C ASP A 276 -8.30 1.23 -16.90
N LYS A 277 -9.08 0.94 -15.86
CA LYS A 277 -8.68 1.08 -14.45
C LYS A 277 -8.25 -0.27 -13.85
N ILE A 278 -7.65 -0.20 -12.70
CA ILE A 278 -7.43 -1.32 -11.77
C ILE A 278 -8.49 -1.18 -10.68
N VAL A 279 -9.25 -2.22 -10.42
CA VAL A 279 -10.24 -2.24 -9.34
C VAL A 279 -9.78 -3.21 -8.26
N ILE A 280 -9.76 -2.78 -7.02
CA ILE A 280 -9.42 -3.64 -5.88
C ILE A 280 -10.66 -3.78 -4.99
N ILE A 281 -11.12 -5.01 -4.82
CA ILE A 281 -12.23 -5.38 -3.95
C ILE A 281 -11.67 -5.68 -2.58
N GLY A 282 -12.11 -4.98 -1.54
CA GLY A 282 -11.67 -5.22 -0.17
C GLY A 282 -12.59 -4.63 0.88
N SER A 283 -12.42 -5.08 2.12
CA SER A 283 -13.19 -4.58 3.24
C SER A 283 -12.65 -3.23 3.71
N THR A 284 -13.57 -2.31 3.99
CA THR A 284 -13.31 -1.06 4.69
C THR A 284 -14.07 -1.00 6.02
N MET A 285 -14.30 -2.18 6.62
CA MET A 285 -14.91 -2.31 7.94
C MET A 285 -13.84 -2.41 9.04
N PRO A 286 -13.93 -1.60 10.09
CA PRO A 286 -12.99 -1.66 11.21
C PRO A 286 -13.00 -3.03 11.94
N GLU A 287 -14.11 -3.74 11.90
CA GLU A 287 -14.32 -5.05 12.52
C GLU A 287 -13.42 -6.14 11.91
N ASP A 288 -13.10 -6.02 10.63
CA ASP A 288 -12.25 -6.99 9.92
C ASP A 288 -10.77 -6.87 10.29
N LYS A 289 -10.42 -5.83 11.05
CA LYS A 289 -9.04 -5.56 11.54
C LYS A 289 -7.98 -5.47 10.45
N ASP A 290 -8.40 -5.27 9.21
CA ASP A 290 -7.51 -4.99 8.10
C ASP A 290 -7.26 -3.50 7.97
N ILE A 291 -6.83 -2.91 9.09
CA ILE A 291 -6.60 -1.47 9.24
C ILE A 291 -5.27 -1.24 9.97
N PHE A 292 -4.44 -0.37 9.43
CA PHE A 292 -3.06 -0.22 9.84
C PHE A 292 -2.65 1.23 10.08
N PRO A 293 -1.76 1.49 11.07
CA PRO A 293 -1.11 2.77 11.18
C PRO A 293 -0.12 2.97 10.02
N VAL A 294 -0.23 4.09 9.33
CA VAL A 294 0.63 4.52 8.22
C VAL A 294 1.19 5.90 8.51
N SER A 295 2.01 6.47 7.62
CA SER A 295 2.63 7.77 7.84
C SER A 295 1.65 8.93 8.06
N PHE A 296 0.40 8.82 7.61
CA PHE A 296 -0.65 9.79 7.87
C PHE A 296 -1.37 9.59 9.22
N SER A 297 -1.17 8.45 9.88
CA SER A 297 -1.84 8.15 11.14
C SER A 297 -1.28 8.99 12.28
N GLU A 298 -2.16 9.46 13.16
CA GLU A 298 -1.80 10.22 14.36
C GLU A 298 -1.40 9.31 15.52
N GLY A 299 -1.82 8.04 15.47
CA GLY A 299 -1.56 7.01 16.46
C GLY A 299 -1.86 5.62 15.91
N LYS A 300 -2.25 4.70 16.80
CA LYS A 300 -2.49 3.28 16.48
C LYS A 300 -3.87 2.78 16.89
N HIS A 301 -4.72 3.69 17.36
CA HIS A 301 -6.05 3.37 17.85
C HIS A 301 -7.13 3.77 16.84
N SER A 302 -8.30 3.19 16.97
CA SER A 302 -9.46 3.62 16.19
C SER A 302 -9.68 5.13 16.33
N GLY A 303 -9.81 5.83 15.21
CA GLY A 303 -9.89 7.30 15.16
C GLY A 303 -8.59 8.03 14.85
N ASP A 304 -7.44 7.33 14.83
CA ASP A 304 -6.12 7.91 14.57
C ASP A 304 -5.77 7.96 13.06
N ASN A 305 -6.75 8.06 12.18
CA ASN A 305 -6.56 8.08 10.72
C ASN A 305 -5.79 6.85 10.21
N LEU A 306 -6.18 5.67 10.65
CA LEU A 306 -5.63 4.41 10.16
C LEU A 306 -6.05 4.18 8.70
N MET A 307 -5.25 3.44 7.95
CA MET A 307 -5.51 3.12 6.55
C MET A 307 -5.92 1.65 6.40
N TYR A 308 -6.92 1.40 5.57
CA TYR A 308 -7.33 0.03 5.22
C TYR A 308 -6.30 -0.64 4.31
N GLY A 309 -6.17 -1.97 4.41
CA GLY A 309 -5.20 -2.74 3.61
C GLY A 309 -5.38 -2.53 2.12
N VAL A 310 -6.61 -2.51 1.64
CA VAL A 310 -6.94 -2.25 0.23
C VAL A 310 -6.43 -0.88 -0.26
N GLU A 311 -6.48 0.16 0.58
CA GLU A 311 -5.96 1.49 0.25
C GLU A 311 -4.43 1.53 0.27
N PHE A 312 -3.82 0.75 1.17
CA PHE A 312 -2.37 0.60 1.21
C PHE A 312 -1.85 -0.02 -0.10
N HIS A 313 -2.53 -1.04 -0.60
CA HIS A 313 -2.24 -1.65 -1.90
C HIS A 313 -2.48 -0.67 -3.06
N ALA A 314 -3.53 0.14 -3.01
CA ALA A 314 -3.82 1.17 -4.00
C ALA A 314 -2.69 2.20 -4.12
N ASN A 315 -2.14 2.68 -2.99
CA ASN A 315 -0.98 3.58 -2.98
C ASN A 315 0.22 2.94 -3.69
N ALA A 316 0.56 1.68 -3.37
CA ALA A 316 1.69 0.99 -3.97
C ALA A 316 1.53 0.80 -5.49
N ILE A 317 0.31 0.52 -5.97
CA ILE A 317 0.01 0.45 -7.41
C ILE A 317 0.20 1.80 -8.07
N GLN A 318 -0.40 2.86 -7.52
CA GLN A 318 -0.36 4.19 -8.10
C GLN A 318 1.08 4.73 -8.16
N ASN A 319 1.92 4.46 -7.12
CA ASN A 319 3.34 4.82 -7.16
C ASN A 319 4.05 4.24 -8.38
N VAL A 320 3.81 2.95 -8.69
CA VAL A 320 4.43 2.32 -9.87
C VAL A 320 3.86 2.90 -11.17
N LEU A 321 2.57 3.15 -11.25
CA LEU A 321 1.94 3.71 -12.44
C LEU A 321 2.47 5.11 -12.76
N ASP A 322 2.57 5.97 -11.75
CA ASP A 322 3.02 7.36 -11.88
C ASP A 322 4.55 7.49 -11.92
N ASN A 323 5.27 6.39 -11.61
CA ASN A 323 6.72 6.42 -11.37
C ASN A 323 7.11 7.42 -10.27
N ASP A 324 6.30 7.49 -9.23
CA ASP A 324 6.39 8.44 -8.12
C ASP A 324 6.85 7.72 -6.84
N PHE A 325 8.15 7.72 -6.65
CA PHE A 325 8.80 7.00 -5.56
C PHE A 325 9.60 7.93 -4.67
N LEU A 326 9.62 7.58 -3.37
CA LEU A 326 10.51 8.22 -2.41
C LEU A 326 11.93 7.66 -2.57
N GLU A 327 12.86 8.54 -2.84
CA GLU A 327 14.27 8.19 -2.95
C GLU A 327 15.02 8.46 -1.64
N LYS A 328 15.84 7.50 -1.24
CA LYS A 328 16.77 7.71 -0.13
C LYS A 328 17.96 8.51 -0.63
N GLN A 329 18.34 9.53 0.12
CA GLN A 329 19.55 10.33 -0.17
C GLN A 329 20.78 9.42 -0.26
N THR A 330 21.63 9.64 -1.25
CA THR A 330 22.86 8.85 -1.40
C THR A 330 23.83 9.11 -0.24
N LYS A 331 24.56 8.08 0.18
CA LYS A 331 25.57 8.20 1.25
C LYS A 331 26.61 9.26 0.97
N PHE A 332 26.98 9.44 -0.30
CA PHE A 332 27.92 10.48 -0.71
C PHE A 332 27.35 11.89 -0.45
N SER A 333 26.10 12.12 -0.84
CA SER A 333 25.40 13.38 -0.62
C SER A 333 25.22 13.67 0.88
N GLU A 334 24.88 12.65 1.69
CA GLU A 334 24.80 12.80 3.15
C GLU A 334 26.15 13.21 3.76
N ILE A 335 27.26 12.56 3.38
CA ILE A 335 28.60 12.89 3.86
C ILE A 335 28.97 14.31 3.46
N LEU A 336 28.73 14.69 2.22
CA LEU A 336 29.02 16.03 1.71
C LEU A 336 28.22 17.10 2.46
N PHE A 337 26.95 16.81 2.75
CA PHE A 337 26.09 17.69 3.52
C PHE A 337 26.55 17.86 4.98
N ILE A 338 26.94 16.77 5.66
CA ILE A 338 27.51 16.82 7.01
C ILE A 338 28.81 17.63 7.02
N PHE A 339 29.65 17.44 6.01
CA PHE A 339 30.89 18.20 5.88
C PHE A 339 30.64 19.70 5.71
N PHE A 340 29.68 20.06 4.86
CA PHE A 340 29.26 21.43 4.66
C PHE A 340 28.71 22.08 5.92
N LEU A 341 27.80 21.40 6.64
CA LEU A 341 27.24 21.89 7.90
C LEU A 341 28.32 22.06 8.97
N THR A 342 29.26 21.13 9.07
CA THR A 342 30.36 21.21 10.02
C THR A 342 31.29 22.39 9.70
N GLY A 343 31.65 22.56 8.44
CA GLY A 343 32.43 23.69 7.96
C GLY A 343 31.73 25.03 8.23
N PHE A 344 30.44 25.10 7.88
CA PHE A 344 29.62 26.28 8.14
C PHE A 344 29.58 26.63 9.63
N SER A 345 29.32 25.67 10.50
CA SER A 345 29.29 25.83 11.96
C SER A 345 30.64 26.33 12.47
N PHE A 346 31.76 25.79 11.97
CA PHE A 346 33.11 26.22 12.33
C PHE A 346 33.36 27.68 11.92
N PHE A 347 33.06 28.08 10.68
CA PHE A 347 33.24 29.44 10.21
C PHE A 347 32.29 30.42 10.90
N ALA A 348 31.02 30.04 11.11
CA ALA A 348 30.05 30.85 11.85
C ALA A 348 30.53 31.12 13.28
N THR A 349 30.97 30.08 13.99
CA THR A 349 31.53 30.23 15.34
C THR A 349 32.77 31.12 15.35
N SER A 350 33.69 30.92 14.39
CA SER A 350 34.91 31.73 14.25
C SER A 350 34.62 33.20 13.94
N PHE A 351 33.60 33.47 13.15
CA PHE A 351 33.12 34.81 12.86
C PHE A 351 32.49 35.48 14.08
N LEU A 352 31.57 34.77 14.75
CA LEU A 352 30.87 35.25 15.95
C LEU A 352 31.83 35.55 17.11
N ARG A 353 32.90 34.78 17.26
CA ARG A 353 33.97 35.05 18.28
C ARG A 353 34.73 36.34 18.05
N LYS A 354 34.74 36.89 16.82
CA LYS A 354 35.31 38.21 16.53
C LYS A 354 34.44 39.35 17.05
N ILE A 355 33.14 39.09 17.24
CA ILE A 355 32.21 40.02 17.87
C ILE A 355 32.46 39.91 19.38
N LYS A 356 33.04 40.97 19.98
CA LYS A 356 33.37 41.03 21.44
C LYS A 356 32.08 41.03 22.25
N LEU A 357 31.48 39.83 22.41
CA LEU A 357 30.36 39.65 23.33
C LEU A 357 30.88 39.58 24.76
N ARG A 358 30.15 40.20 25.67
CA ARG A 358 30.52 40.31 27.11
C ARG A 358 30.58 38.94 27.79
N PHE A 359 29.90 37.94 27.24
CA PHE A 359 29.90 36.56 27.71
C PHE A 359 30.22 35.59 26.58
N GLY A 360 31.35 34.90 26.64
CA GLY A 360 31.83 33.99 25.58
C GLY A 360 30.87 32.86 25.27
N PHE A 361 30.10 32.36 26.26
CA PHE A 361 29.13 31.28 26.06
C PHE A 361 27.97 31.68 25.12
N LEU A 362 27.64 32.98 25.02
CA LEU A 362 26.60 33.47 24.09
C LEU A 362 26.93 33.20 22.64
N VAL A 363 28.23 33.17 22.29
CA VAL A 363 28.65 32.81 20.92
C VAL A 363 28.27 31.35 20.58
N GLU A 364 28.46 30.45 21.52
CA GLU A 364 28.14 29.03 21.32
C GLU A 364 26.64 28.80 21.28
N VAL A 365 25.89 29.48 22.16
CA VAL A 365 24.41 29.44 22.13
C VAL A 365 23.88 30.01 20.81
N LEU A 366 24.40 31.13 20.34
CA LEU A 366 24.00 31.75 19.08
C LEU A 366 24.31 30.82 17.89
N ASN A 367 25.50 30.23 17.86
CA ASN A 367 25.86 29.26 16.82
C ASN A 367 24.92 28.05 16.83
N PHE A 368 24.57 27.52 18.00
CA PHE A 368 23.61 26.43 18.13
C PHE A 368 22.24 26.81 17.57
N ILE A 369 21.74 28.02 17.87
CA ILE A 369 20.47 28.52 17.33
C ILE A 369 20.54 28.65 15.80
N VAL A 370 21.65 29.17 15.25
CA VAL A 370 21.82 29.28 13.79
C VAL A 370 21.82 27.90 13.11
N VAL A 371 22.50 26.92 13.69
CA VAL A 371 22.50 25.55 13.17
C VAL A 371 21.11 24.94 13.22
N LEU A 372 20.38 25.11 14.34
CA LEU A 372 18.99 24.63 14.45
C LEU A 372 18.07 25.30 13.42
N PHE A 373 18.23 26.61 13.22
CA PHE A 373 17.46 27.34 12.22
C PHE A 373 17.75 26.83 10.79
N LEU A 374 19.00 26.57 10.46
CA LEU A 374 19.35 25.98 9.17
C LEU A 374 18.77 24.57 8.99
N LEU A 375 18.85 23.73 10.01
CA LEU A 375 18.24 22.41 9.98
C LEU A 375 16.72 22.49 9.79
N PHE A 376 16.07 23.47 10.45
CA PHE A 376 14.65 23.71 10.27
C PHE A 376 14.32 24.16 8.83
N VAL A 377 15.10 25.08 8.24
CA VAL A 377 14.90 25.53 6.86
C VAL A 377 15.07 24.38 5.87
N ILE A 378 16.07 23.53 6.07
CA ILE A 378 16.32 22.35 5.23
C ILE A 378 15.17 21.34 5.38
N TYR A 379 14.68 21.13 6.60
CA TYR A 379 13.54 20.30 6.85
C TYR A 379 12.28 20.81 6.11
N GLN A 380 12.00 22.12 6.19
CA GLN A 380 10.86 22.73 5.48
C GLN A 380 11.02 22.66 3.95
N ALA A 381 12.24 22.86 3.44
CA ALA A 381 12.50 22.63 2.03
C ALA A 381 12.25 21.18 1.63
N GLY A 382 12.66 20.21 2.46
CA GLY A 382 12.38 18.81 2.26
C GLY A 382 10.88 18.49 2.24
N VAL A 383 10.05 19.13 3.07
CA VAL A 383 8.58 18.99 3.03
C VAL A 383 8.01 19.51 1.71
N TYR A 384 8.55 20.61 1.19
CA TYR A 384 8.07 21.21 -0.07
C TYR A 384 8.36 20.33 -1.29
N PHE A 385 9.49 19.61 -1.29
CA PHE A 385 9.90 18.72 -2.39
C PHE A 385 9.55 17.23 -2.16
N PHE A 386 8.94 16.91 -1.05
CA PHE A 386 8.49 15.56 -0.66
C PHE A 386 7.12 15.26 -1.24
#